data_9051ac07e82b7f701dd8f9850e670ebc
#
_entry.id   9051ac07e82b7f701dd8f9850e670ebc
#
_cell.length_a   1.000
_cell.length_b   1.000
_cell.length_c   1.000
_cell.angle_alpha   90.00
_cell.angle_beta   90.00
_cell.angle_gamma   90.00
#
_symmetry.space_group_name_H-M   'P 1'
#
loop_
_entity.id
_entity.type
_entity.pdbx_description
1 polymer ?
#
loop_
_entity_poly.entity_id
_entity_poly.type
_entity_poly.pdbx_seq_one_letter_code
_entity_poly.pdbx_strand_id
1 'polypeptide(L)'
;MNDPIPATGHLLGAADIRRIAADAGISPTKKFGQNFVIDPGTVRRIVREAGVTAADHVMEVGPGLGSLTLAILETGTTMTAVEIDPPLAERLPGTVAEFMPEATSRLTVVNRDALTVTPENVPDFSDDASFTLVANLPYNVATPILLTLLERFDNLGSFLVMVQKEVADRLAAKPGSKIYGTPSVKLAWYGTAERVGTIGRNVFWPAPNVDSALVKFTRYQADDPAAPGTANSTDDGTQRELVFRLIDAAFGQRRKTLHAALKTIAPSEAFSIAGIDPTRRGETLTIAEFTALAKAIESCGDGDEAQ
;
A
#
# COMPACT_ATOMS: atom_id res chain seq x y z
N MET A 1 20.70 -3.23 25.58
CA MET A 1 20.56 -4.62 25.10
C MET A 1 19.26 -5.11 25.66
N ASN A 2 18.19 -5.06 24.86
CA ASN A 2 16.92 -5.67 25.24
C ASN A 2 16.98 -7.09 24.70
N ASP A 3 16.99 -8.07 25.60
CA ASP A 3 16.82 -9.47 25.23
C ASP A 3 15.47 -9.62 24.50
N PRO A 4 15.43 -10.38 23.39
CA PRO A 4 14.16 -10.65 22.72
C PRO A 4 13.26 -11.41 23.70
N ILE A 5 12.02 -10.90 23.89
CA ILE A 5 11.00 -11.61 24.65
C ILE A 5 10.86 -12.99 24.01
N PRO A 6 11.02 -14.09 24.77
CA PRO A 6 10.89 -15.42 24.19
C PRO A 6 9.48 -15.58 23.63
N ALA A 7 9.38 -15.88 22.33
CA ALA A 7 8.13 -16.15 21.66
C ALA A 7 7.48 -17.39 22.30
N THR A 8 6.44 -17.17 23.11
CA THR A 8 5.65 -18.25 23.72
C THR A 8 4.51 -18.69 22.81
N GLY A 9 4.28 -17.95 21.71
CA GLY A 9 3.20 -18.20 20.77
C GLY A 9 3.53 -19.24 19.70
N HIS A 10 2.50 -19.95 19.24
CA HIS A 10 2.55 -20.87 18.11
C HIS A 10 1.99 -20.19 16.86
N LEU A 11 2.77 -20.12 15.77
CA LEU A 11 2.28 -19.62 14.48
C LEU A 11 1.56 -20.72 13.69
N LEU A 12 0.55 -20.32 12.91
CA LEU A 12 -0.31 -21.26 12.18
C LEU A 12 0.43 -21.98 11.05
N GLY A 13 0.38 -23.30 11.09
CA GLY A 13 0.77 -24.18 9.99
C GLY A 13 -0.42 -24.57 9.10
N ALA A 14 -0.14 -25.39 8.09
CA ALA A 14 -1.15 -25.86 7.14
C ALA A 14 -2.31 -26.63 7.78
N ALA A 15 -2.04 -27.40 8.85
CA ALA A 15 -3.04 -28.15 9.59
C ALA A 15 -3.96 -27.22 10.38
N ASP A 16 -3.38 -26.22 11.06
CA ASP A 16 -4.12 -25.24 11.85
C ASP A 16 -5.07 -24.43 10.97
N ILE A 17 -4.58 -23.91 9.85
CA ILE A 17 -5.37 -23.14 8.88
C ILE A 17 -6.58 -23.92 8.39
N ARG A 18 -6.39 -25.18 8.01
CA ARG A 18 -7.50 -26.02 7.54
C ARG A 18 -8.51 -26.34 8.64
N ARG A 19 -8.00 -26.61 9.87
CA ARG A 19 -8.85 -26.87 11.05
C ARG A 19 -9.68 -25.63 11.37
N ILE A 20 -9.05 -24.45 11.51
CA ILE A 20 -9.75 -23.20 11.84
C ILE A 20 -10.80 -22.87 10.79
N ALA A 21 -10.48 -23.03 9.50
CA ALA A 21 -11.42 -22.81 8.41
C ALA A 21 -12.60 -23.75 8.48
N ALA A 22 -12.37 -25.05 8.75
CA ALA A 22 -13.42 -26.05 8.87
C ALA A 22 -14.33 -25.78 10.08
N ASP A 23 -13.73 -25.49 11.25
CA ASP A 23 -14.45 -25.22 12.51
C ASP A 23 -15.35 -23.98 12.41
N ALA A 24 -14.89 -22.96 11.67
CA ALA A 24 -15.65 -21.73 11.42
C ALA A 24 -16.58 -21.80 10.20
N GLY A 25 -16.63 -22.93 9.49
CA GLY A 25 -17.41 -23.06 8.26
C GLY A 25 -16.93 -22.17 7.11
N ILE A 26 -15.66 -21.72 7.17
CA ILE A 26 -15.07 -20.82 6.18
C ILE A 26 -14.50 -21.64 5.02
N SER A 27 -14.94 -21.34 3.81
CA SER A 27 -14.35 -21.86 2.58
C SER A 27 -13.69 -20.71 1.81
N PRO A 28 -12.41 -20.86 1.38
CA PRO A 28 -11.74 -19.82 0.62
C PRO A 28 -12.54 -19.41 -0.61
N THR A 29 -12.86 -18.14 -0.74
CA THR A 29 -13.69 -17.63 -1.84
C THR A 29 -12.85 -16.92 -2.89
N LYS A 30 -13.12 -17.18 -4.17
CA LYS A 30 -12.51 -16.44 -5.29
C LYS A 30 -12.96 -14.99 -5.32
N LYS A 31 -14.18 -14.70 -4.79
CA LYS A 31 -14.74 -13.35 -4.75
C LYS A 31 -13.84 -12.37 -3.99
N PHE A 32 -13.25 -12.79 -2.88
CA PHE A 32 -12.35 -11.98 -2.06
C PHE A 32 -10.87 -12.25 -2.33
N GLY A 33 -10.53 -13.10 -3.31
CA GLY A 33 -9.14 -13.44 -3.64
C GLY A 33 -8.39 -14.11 -2.48
N GLN A 34 -9.10 -14.88 -1.64
CA GLN A 34 -8.56 -15.46 -0.41
C GLN A 34 -7.52 -16.55 -0.70
N ASN A 35 -6.30 -16.30 -0.32
CA ASN A 35 -5.18 -17.23 -0.30
C ASN A 35 -4.47 -17.10 1.06
N PHE A 36 -4.74 -18.01 1.98
CA PHE A 36 -4.19 -17.98 3.32
C PHE A 36 -2.74 -18.46 3.33
N VAL A 37 -1.86 -17.74 4.02
CA VAL A 37 -0.46 -18.17 4.20
C VAL A 37 -0.42 -19.30 5.21
N ILE A 38 0.18 -20.43 4.83
CA ILE A 38 0.25 -21.67 5.63
C ILE A 38 1.68 -21.96 6.11
N ASP A 39 2.63 -21.07 5.88
CA ASP A 39 4.04 -21.25 6.23
C ASP A 39 4.50 -20.22 7.26
N PRO A 40 4.77 -20.65 8.50
CA PRO A 40 5.27 -19.78 9.58
C PRO A 40 6.58 -19.05 9.24
N GLY A 41 7.46 -19.69 8.47
CA GLY A 41 8.73 -19.08 8.04
C GLY A 41 8.51 -17.87 7.14
N THR A 42 7.53 -17.95 6.25
CA THR A 42 7.17 -16.86 5.35
C THR A 42 6.59 -15.66 6.11
N VAL A 43 5.66 -15.86 7.05
CA VAL A 43 5.07 -14.73 7.80
C VAL A 43 6.11 -14.06 8.70
N ARG A 44 7.00 -14.81 9.36
CA ARG A 44 8.13 -14.23 10.11
C ARG A 44 9.09 -13.45 9.21
N ARG A 45 9.34 -13.94 7.98
CA ARG A 45 10.14 -13.20 7.00
C ARG A 45 9.49 -11.87 6.64
N ILE A 46 8.18 -11.85 6.38
CA ILE A 46 7.43 -10.63 6.06
C ILE A 46 7.60 -9.60 7.20
N VAL A 47 7.35 -9.99 8.43
CA VAL A 47 7.44 -9.09 9.59
C VAL A 47 8.87 -8.57 9.79
N ARG A 48 9.88 -9.43 9.64
CA ARG A 48 11.29 -9.03 9.72
C ARG A 48 11.68 -8.03 8.62
N GLU A 49 11.24 -8.23 7.37
CA GLU A 49 11.49 -7.29 6.26
C GLU A 49 10.75 -5.96 6.46
N ALA A 50 9.60 -5.98 7.14
CA ALA A 50 8.89 -4.77 7.53
C ALA A 50 9.66 -3.97 8.59
N GLY A 51 10.48 -4.63 9.40
CA GLY A 51 11.24 -3.99 10.48
C GLY A 51 10.38 -3.64 11.69
N VAL A 52 9.23 -4.29 11.87
CA VAL A 52 8.29 -4.04 12.97
C VAL A 52 8.89 -4.45 14.31
N THR A 53 8.70 -3.62 15.33
CA THR A 53 9.13 -3.79 16.71
C THR A 53 7.97 -3.59 17.69
N ALA A 54 8.21 -3.86 18.96
CA ALA A 54 7.20 -3.64 20.00
C ALA A 54 6.79 -2.15 20.21
N ALA A 55 7.58 -1.22 19.69
CA ALA A 55 7.30 0.21 19.79
C ALA A 55 6.40 0.72 18.65
N ASP A 56 6.17 -0.10 17.62
CA ASP A 56 5.38 0.29 16.46
C ASP A 56 3.89 0.05 16.69
N HIS A 57 3.07 0.74 15.89
CA HIS A 57 1.67 0.42 15.71
C HIS A 57 1.48 -0.07 14.27
N VAL A 58 0.78 -1.19 14.09
CA VAL A 58 0.65 -1.84 12.79
C VAL A 58 -0.80 -1.91 12.36
N MET A 59 -1.07 -1.52 11.11
CA MET A 59 -2.32 -1.86 10.43
C MET A 59 -2.09 -3.12 9.59
N GLU A 60 -3.00 -4.09 9.68
CA GLU A 60 -3.08 -5.22 8.74
C GLU A 60 -4.39 -5.14 7.96
N VAL A 61 -4.34 -5.26 6.65
CA VAL A 61 -5.54 -5.34 5.79
C VAL A 61 -5.67 -6.75 5.25
N GLY A 62 -6.85 -7.35 5.50
CA GLY A 62 -7.13 -8.73 5.10
C GLY A 62 -6.38 -9.78 5.92
N PRO A 63 -6.51 -9.79 7.26
CA PRO A 63 -5.82 -10.75 8.14
C PRO A 63 -6.22 -12.20 7.86
N GLY A 64 -7.40 -12.41 7.31
CA GLY A 64 -7.94 -13.74 7.03
C GLY A 64 -8.05 -14.57 8.30
N LEU A 65 -7.39 -15.75 8.33
CA LEU A 65 -7.40 -16.64 9.50
C LEU A 65 -6.35 -16.30 10.57
N GLY A 66 -5.52 -15.24 10.35
CA GLY A 66 -4.62 -14.71 11.37
C GLY A 66 -3.16 -15.18 11.27
N SER A 67 -2.74 -15.78 10.15
CA SER A 67 -1.33 -16.24 10.01
C SER A 67 -0.32 -15.10 10.14
N LEU A 68 -0.52 -14.01 9.42
CA LEU A 68 0.36 -12.83 9.48
C LEU A 68 0.11 -12.04 10.75
N THR A 69 -1.15 -11.93 11.22
CA THR A 69 -1.54 -11.31 12.48
C THR A 69 -0.73 -11.83 13.66
N LEU A 70 -0.65 -13.16 13.82
CA LEU A 70 0.13 -13.77 14.91
C LEU A 70 1.63 -13.43 14.79
N ALA A 71 2.20 -13.44 13.59
CA ALA A 71 3.60 -13.08 13.39
C ALA A 71 3.88 -11.60 13.71
N ILE A 72 2.94 -10.69 13.41
CA ILE A 72 3.00 -9.28 13.80
C ILE A 72 2.95 -9.17 15.34
N LEU A 73 1.98 -9.81 15.98
CA LEU A 73 1.81 -9.79 17.44
C LEU A 73 3.00 -10.44 18.19
N GLU A 74 3.71 -11.39 17.56
CA GLU A 74 4.92 -12.03 18.11
C GLU A 74 6.04 -11.01 18.40
N THR A 75 6.05 -9.85 17.69
CA THR A 75 7.02 -8.76 17.94
C THR A 75 6.75 -7.95 19.20
N GLY A 76 5.58 -8.10 19.80
CA GLY A 76 5.15 -7.28 20.97
C GLY A 76 4.37 -6.01 20.57
N THR A 77 4.23 -5.72 19.28
CA THR A 77 3.51 -4.52 18.79
C THR A 77 2.02 -4.56 19.12
N THR A 78 1.38 -3.40 19.13
CA THR A 78 -0.09 -3.27 19.03
C THR A 78 -0.50 -3.20 17.56
N MET A 79 -1.68 -3.72 17.24
CA MET A 79 -2.14 -3.72 15.86
C MET A 79 -3.65 -3.63 15.71
N THR A 80 -4.06 -3.06 14.57
CA THR A 80 -5.45 -3.04 14.13
C THR A 80 -5.58 -3.81 12.81
N ALA A 81 -6.42 -4.82 12.81
CA ALA A 81 -6.73 -5.64 11.65
C ALA A 81 -8.04 -5.17 11.00
N VAL A 82 -7.99 -4.83 9.72
CA VAL A 82 -9.16 -4.44 8.91
C VAL A 82 -9.56 -5.59 8.01
N GLU A 83 -10.76 -6.16 8.23
CA GLU A 83 -11.26 -7.32 7.48
C GLU A 83 -12.64 -7.03 6.92
N ILE A 84 -12.82 -7.27 5.61
CA ILE A 84 -14.09 -7.04 4.93
C ILE A 84 -15.07 -8.19 5.12
N ASP A 85 -14.57 -9.42 5.32
CA ASP A 85 -15.39 -10.63 5.45
C ASP A 85 -15.82 -10.83 6.92
N PRO A 86 -17.12 -10.64 7.27
CA PRO A 86 -17.58 -10.72 8.65
C PRO A 86 -17.22 -12.03 9.36
N PRO A 87 -17.38 -13.23 8.79
CA PRO A 87 -16.99 -14.47 9.43
C PRO A 87 -15.50 -14.54 9.82
N LEU A 88 -14.60 -13.95 8.99
CA LEU A 88 -13.18 -13.86 9.28
C LEU A 88 -12.90 -12.85 10.38
N ALA A 89 -13.52 -11.67 10.32
CA ALA A 89 -13.39 -10.64 11.34
C ALA A 89 -13.85 -11.14 12.73
N GLU A 90 -14.97 -11.87 12.79
CA GLU A 90 -15.49 -12.46 14.02
C GLU A 90 -14.59 -13.60 14.55
N ARG A 91 -13.97 -14.38 13.67
CA ARG A 91 -13.10 -15.50 14.05
C ARG A 91 -11.73 -15.05 14.58
N LEU A 92 -11.17 -13.97 14.06
CA LEU A 92 -9.79 -13.55 14.30
C LEU A 92 -9.41 -13.39 15.79
N PRO A 93 -10.21 -12.71 16.65
CA PRO A 93 -9.91 -12.62 18.09
C PRO A 93 -9.79 -14.00 18.76
N GLY A 94 -10.66 -14.95 18.38
CA GLY A 94 -10.60 -16.32 18.85
C GLY A 94 -9.35 -17.07 18.41
N THR A 95 -8.86 -16.81 17.19
CA THR A 95 -7.58 -17.37 16.72
C THR A 95 -6.43 -16.84 17.58
N VAL A 96 -6.37 -15.53 17.85
CA VAL A 96 -5.32 -14.97 18.70
C VAL A 96 -5.41 -15.49 20.15
N ALA A 97 -6.61 -15.58 20.72
CA ALA A 97 -6.82 -16.14 22.07
C ALA A 97 -6.38 -17.61 22.18
N GLU A 98 -6.55 -18.39 21.11
CA GLU A 98 -6.16 -19.81 21.08
C GLU A 98 -4.65 -20.00 20.94
N PHE A 99 -3.97 -19.21 20.09
CA PHE A 99 -2.57 -19.43 19.71
C PHE A 99 -1.57 -18.49 20.39
N MET A 100 -2.03 -17.33 20.88
CA MET A 100 -1.21 -16.30 21.52
C MET A 100 -2.04 -15.49 22.54
N PRO A 101 -2.56 -16.14 23.62
CA PRO A 101 -3.50 -15.52 24.55
C PRO A 101 -2.97 -14.23 25.20
N GLU A 102 -1.67 -14.11 25.42
CA GLU A 102 -1.01 -12.92 25.95
C GLU A 102 -1.06 -11.71 25.02
N ALA A 103 -1.37 -11.92 23.74
CA ALA A 103 -1.45 -10.86 22.74
C ALA A 103 -2.86 -10.31 22.50
N THR A 104 -3.90 -10.92 23.09
CA THR A 104 -5.30 -10.56 22.86
C THR A 104 -5.60 -9.08 23.11
N SER A 105 -4.99 -8.47 24.12
CA SER A 105 -5.18 -7.06 24.46
C SER A 105 -4.48 -6.09 23.48
N ARG A 106 -3.65 -6.60 22.59
CA ARG A 106 -2.89 -5.82 21.61
C ARG A 106 -3.49 -5.86 20.21
N LEU A 107 -4.63 -6.56 20.02
CA LEU A 107 -5.35 -6.66 18.75
C LEU A 107 -6.68 -5.91 18.82
N THR A 108 -6.86 -4.97 17.89
CA THR A 108 -8.17 -4.40 17.53
C THR A 108 -8.61 -4.98 16.19
N VAL A 109 -9.88 -5.36 16.04
CA VAL A 109 -10.44 -5.84 14.76
C VAL A 109 -11.55 -4.91 14.30
N VAL A 110 -11.45 -4.45 13.05
CA VAL A 110 -12.43 -3.57 12.40
C VAL A 110 -13.01 -4.31 11.20
N ASN A 111 -14.29 -4.69 11.28
CA ASN A 111 -14.98 -5.29 10.13
C ASN A 111 -15.44 -4.20 9.16
N ARG A 112 -14.63 -3.93 8.14
CA ARG A 112 -14.86 -2.87 7.16
C ARG A 112 -14.08 -3.13 5.86
N ASP A 113 -14.59 -2.56 4.75
CA ASP A 113 -13.82 -2.47 3.50
C ASP A 113 -12.68 -1.46 3.66
N ALA A 114 -11.44 -1.88 3.41
CA ALA A 114 -10.25 -1.04 3.49
C ALA A 114 -10.31 0.20 2.57
N LEU A 115 -11.07 0.15 1.48
CA LEU A 115 -11.34 1.30 0.62
C LEU A 115 -12.21 2.38 1.27
N THR A 116 -12.81 2.10 2.43
CA THR A 116 -13.72 3.02 3.14
C THR A 116 -13.21 3.43 4.52
N VAL A 117 -12.02 2.95 4.92
CA VAL A 117 -11.44 3.34 6.21
C VAL A 117 -10.94 4.79 6.18
N THR A 118 -11.14 5.46 7.31
CA THR A 118 -10.70 6.84 7.56
C THR A 118 -10.23 6.94 9.02
N PRO A 119 -9.48 7.98 9.41
CA PRO A 119 -9.08 8.19 10.81
C PRO A 119 -10.24 8.16 11.80
N GLU A 120 -11.43 8.64 11.39
CA GLU A 120 -12.62 8.69 12.26
C GLU A 120 -13.20 7.30 12.54
N ASN A 121 -13.04 6.34 11.63
CA ASN A 121 -13.59 4.99 11.80
C ASN A 121 -12.55 3.92 12.15
N VAL A 122 -11.28 4.33 12.22
CA VAL A 122 -10.16 3.53 12.77
C VAL A 122 -9.36 4.42 13.73
N PRO A 123 -9.91 4.72 14.91
CA PRO A 123 -9.38 5.75 15.81
C PRO A 123 -7.97 5.47 16.35
N ASP A 124 -7.50 4.21 16.31
CA ASP A 124 -6.13 3.83 16.66
C ASP A 124 -5.07 4.54 15.81
N PHE A 125 -5.46 5.13 14.67
CA PHE A 125 -4.58 5.84 13.72
C PHE A 125 -5.01 7.30 13.52
N SER A 126 -5.77 7.86 14.44
CA SER A 126 -6.28 9.24 14.36
C SER A 126 -5.32 10.28 14.91
N ASP A 127 -4.27 9.87 15.60
CA ASP A 127 -3.21 10.75 16.10
C ASP A 127 -2.08 10.92 15.08
N ASP A 128 -1.13 11.81 15.38
CA ASP A 128 0.02 12.07 14.50
C ASP A 128 1.11 11.00 14.58
N ALA A 129 0.94 9.97 15.41
CA ALA A 129 1.91 8.90 15.55
C ALA A 129 2.02 8.09 14.26
N SER A 130 3.23 7.93 13.75
CA SER A 130 3.47 7.15 12.53
C SER A 130 3.15 5.68 12.75
N PHE A 131 2.51 5.06 11.77
CA PHE A 131 2.23 3.62 11.78
C PHE A 131 2.73 2.93 10.51
N THR A 132 2.79 1.60 10.55
CA THR A 132 3.23 0.75 9.44
C THR A 132 2.09 -0.16 8.98
N LEU A 133 1.85 -0.25 7.66
CA LEU A 133 0.96 -1.24 7.08
C LEU A 133 1.75 -2.51 6.76
N VAL A 134 1.32 -3.65 7.30
CA VAL A 134 1.88 -4.96 6.94
C VAL A 134 0.72 -5.87 6.52
N ALA A 135 0.71 -6.32 5.26
CA ALA A 135 -0.46 -7.03 4.75
C ALA A 135 -0.14 -8.03 3.62
N ASN A 136 -0.91 -9.11 3.58
CA ASN A 136 -1.07 -9.94 2.38
C ASN A 136 -2.32 -9.47 1.64
N LEU A 137 -2.17 -8.51 0.72
CA LEU A 137 -3.30 -7.84 0.09
C LEU A 137 -4.01 -8.71 -0.96
N PRO A 138 -5.35 -8.62 -1.04
CA PRO A 138 -6.12 -9.24 -2.13
C PRO A 138 -5.64 -8.73 -3.49
N TYR A 139 -5.37 -9.65 -4.42
CA TYR A 139 -4.64 -9.36 -5.66
C TYR A 139 -5.29 -8.33 -6.57
N ASN A 140 -6.62 -8.31 -6.64
CA ASN A 140 -7.37 -7.45 -7.57
C ASN A 140 -7.61 -6.01 -7.06
N VAL A 141 -7.38 -5.74 -5.77
CA VAL A 141 -7.67 -4.44 -5.13
C VAL A 141 -6.46 -3.84 -4.39
N ALA A 142 -5.29 -4.47 -4.44
CA ALA A 142 -4.11 -4.03 -3.70
C ALA A 142 -3.70 -2.58 -4.03
N THR A 143 -3.61 -2.22 -5.30
CA THR A 143 -3.21 -0.86 -5.70
C THR A 143 -4.22 0.21 -5.24
N PRO A 144 -5.54 0.06 -5.47
CA PRO A 144 -6.52 0.99 -4.90
C PRO A 144 -6.42 1.13 -3.38
N ILE A 145 -6.28 0.01 -2.64
CA ILE A 145 -6.15 0.06 -1.17
C ILE A 145 -4.93 0.90 -0.76
N LEU A 146 -3.77 0.64 -1.34
CA LEU A 146 -2.54 1.36 -1.00
C LEU A 146 -2.66 2.87 -1.26
N LEU A 147 -3.18 3.26 -2.43
CA LEU A 147 -3.33 4.68 -2.77
C LEU A 147 -4.38 5.36 -1.88
N THR A 148 -5.50 4.69 -1.57
CA THR A 148 -6.53 5.22 -0.67
C THR A 148 -6.00 5.41 0.75
N LEU A 149 -5.25 4.45 1.29
CA LEU A 149 -4.67 4.57 2.62
C LEU A 149 -3.62 5.69 2.69
N LEU A 150 -2.74 5.80 1.68
CA LEU A 150 -1.75 6.88 1.60
C LEU A 150 -2.38 8.27 1.48
N GLU A 151 -3.53 8.37 0.84
CA GLU A 151 -4.30 9.61 0.70
C GLU A 151 -4.98 10.03 1.99
N ARG A 152 -5.51 9.08 2.76
CA ARG A 152 -6.34 9.35 3.94
C ARG A 152 -5.57 9.40 5.26
N PHE A 153 -4.40 8.76 5.29
CA PHE A 153 -3.58 8.67 6.50
C PHE A 153 -2.20 9.27 6.24
N ASP A 154 -2.02 10.53 6.61
CA ASP A 154 -0.73 11.21 6.45
C ASP A 154 0.35 10.62 7.35
N ASN A 155 -0.05 10.00 8.45
CA ASN A 155 0.82 9.28 9.39
C ASN A 155 1.10 7.82 9.00
N LEU A 156 0.61 7.31 7.84
CA LEU A 156 1.10 6.05 7.28
C LEU A 156 2.53 6.23 6.77
N GLY A 157 3.52 5.96 7.62
CA GLY A 157 4.94 6.22 7.35
C GLY A 157 5.61 5.18 6.46
N SER A 158 5.16 3.93 6.51
CA SER A 158 5.75 2.84 5.71
C SER A 158 4.75 1.71 5.49
N PHE A 159 5.05 0.89 4.49
CA PHE A 159 4.37 -0.41 4.37
C PHE A 159 5.30 -1.52 3.88
N LEU A 160 4.99 -2.74 4.25
CA LEU A 160 5.45 -3.95 3.60
C LEU A 160 4.23 -4.79 3.21
N VAL A 161 4.01 -4.94 1.93
CA VAL A 161 2.87 -5.69 1.41
C VAL A 161 3.30 -6.84 0.51
N MET A 162 2.58 -7.93 0.63
CA MET A 162 2.67 -9.06 -0.29
C MET A 162 1.53 -8.95 -1.30
N VAL A 163 1.89 -8.93 -2.58
CA VAL A 163 0.96 -8.82 -3.72
C VAL A 163 1.38 -9.76 -4.84
N GLN A 164 0.57 -9.91 -5.88
CA GLN A 164 1.00 -10.62 -7.09
C GLN A 164 2.31 -10.04 -7.62
N LYS A 165 3.21 -10.92 -8.10
CA LYS A 165 4.52 -10.49 -8.60
C LYS A 165 4.42 -9.40 -9.68
N GLU A 166 3.46 -9.49 -10.60
CA GLU A 166 3.24 -8.47 -11.63
C GLU A 166 2.85 -7.11 -11.01
N VAL A 167 1.99 -7.10 -9.98
CA VAL A 167 1.59 -5.89 -9.27
C VAL A 167 2.80 -5.29 -8.53
N ALA A 168 3.59 -6.12 -7.86
CA ALA A 168 4.82 -5.68 -7.18
C ALA A 168 5.81 -5.04 -8.16
N ASP A 169 6.03 -5.71 -9.31
CA ASP A 169 6.93 -5.22 -10.35
C ASP A 169 6.47 -3.86 -10.89
N ARG A 170 5.14 -3.62 -11.03
CA ARG A 170 4.57 -2.33 -11.42
C ARG A 170 4.71 -1.26 -10.35
N LEU A 171 4.40 -1.58 -9.09
CA LEU A 171 4.51 -0.62 -7.97
C LEU A 171 5.95 -0.10 -7.80
N ALA A 172 6.94 -0.99 -7.95
CA ALA A 172 8.37 -0.65 -7.81
C ALA A 172 9.04 -0.24 -9.13
N ALA A 173 8.30 -0.10 -10.23
CA ALA A 173 8.85 0.22 -11.54
C ALA A 173 9.44 1.64 -11.59
N LYS A 174 10.49 1.82 -12.40
CA LYS A 174 11.16 3.11 -12.60
C LYS A 174 10.81 3.68 -13.98
N PRO A 175 10.88 5.01 -14.17
CA PRO A 175 10.64 5.67 -15.45
C PRO A 175 11.41 5.03 -16.60
N GLY A 176 10.80 4.94 -17.77
CA GLY A 176 11.39 4.34 -18.98
C GLY A 176 11.30 2.83 -19.07
N SER A 177 10.88 2.13 -18.01
CA SER A 177 10.64 0.69 -18.09
C SER A 177 9.28 0.37 -18.72
N LYS A 178 9.18 -0.80 -19.38
CA LYS A 178 7.92 -1.25 -20.03
C LYS A 178 6.75 -1.43 -19.06
N ILE A 179 7.02 -1.67 -17.80
CA ILE A 179 6.03 -1.92 -16.75
C ILE A 179 5.71 -0.68 -15.91
N TYR A 180 6.45 0.42 -16.10
CA TYR A 180 6.17 1.69 -15.47
C TYR A 180 4.80 2.23 -15.93
N GLY A 181 3.99 2.67 -14.99
CA GLY A 181 2.61 3.06 -15.26
C GLY A 181 1.99 3.87 -14.15
N THR A 182 0.70 4.16 -14.28
CA THR A 182 -0.08 4.92 -13.29
C THR A 182 0.20 4.52 -11.84
N PRO A 183 0.20 3.23 -11.45
CA PRO A 183 0.47 2.85 -10.06
C PRO A 183 1.86 3.25 -9.58
N SER A 184 2.88 3.11 -10.46
CA SER A 184 4.26 3.46 -10.12
C SER A 184 4.39 4.96 -9.83
N VAL A 185 3.81 5.79 -10.71
CA VAL A 185 3.94 7.26 -10.63
C VAL A 185 3.12 7.81 -9.46
N LYS A 186 1.87 7.34 -9.30
CA LYS A 186 1.02 7.79 -8.18
C LYS A 186 1.62 7.40 -6.81
N LEU A 187 2.23 6.21 -6.71
CA LEU A 187 2.90 5.81 -5.48
C LEU A 187 4.13 6.68 -5.20
N ALA A 188 4.87 7.06 -6.26
CA ALA A 188 6.04 7.95 -6.14
C ALA A 188 5.69 9.39 -5.71
N TRP A 189 4.43 9.79 -5.69
CA TRP A 189 3.96 11.03 -5.08
C TRP A 189 4.15 11.03 -3.56
N TYR A 190 3.91 9.89 -2.93
CA TYR A 190 3.92 9.74 -1.47
C TYR A 190 5.27 9.31 -0.90
N GLY A 191 6.09 8.60 -1.68
CA GLY A 191 7.32 8.02 -1.19
C GLY A 191 8.04 7.13 -2.19
N THR A 192 8.96 6.33 -1.68
CA THR A 192 9.75 5.39 -2.49
C THR A 192 9.28 3.96 -2.28
N ALA A 193 9.21 3.20 -3.38
CA ALA A 193 8.86 1.78 -3.36
C ALA A 193 9.95 0.91 -3.99
N GLU A 194 10.18 -0.25 -3.37
CA GLU A 194 11.12 -1.25 -3.86
C GLU A 194 10.56 -2.67 -3.68
N ARG A 195 10.93 -3.56 -4.59
CA ARG A 195 10.62 -4.98 -4.48
C ARG A 195 11.73 -5.69 -3.71
N VAL A 196 11.43 -6.20 -2.51
CA VAL A 196 12.42 -6.78 -1.58
C VAL A 196 12.46 -8.30 -1.56
N GLY A 197 11.55 -8.98 -2.29
CA GLY A 197 11.59 -10.43 -2.37
C GLY A 197 10.49 -11.05 -3.22
N THR A 198 10.62 -12.34 -3.48
CA THR A 198 9.60 -13.17 -4.14
C THR A 198 9.15 -14.26 -3.18
N ILE A 199 7.86 -14.60 -3.23
CA ILE A 199 7.21 -15.63 -2.43
C ILE A 199 6.54 -16.61 -3.38
N GLY A 200 6.95 -17.88 -3.29
CA GLY A 200 6.40 -18.95 -4.13
C GLY A 200 4.97 -19.34 -3.74
N ARG A 201 4.25 -19.95 -4.66
CA ARG A 201 2.83 -20.33 -4.50
C ARG A 201 2.56 -21.37 -3.43
N ASN A 202 3.56 -22.19 -3.11
CA ASN A 202 3.40 -23.36 -2.22
C ASN A 202 3.17 -23.00 -0.75
N VAL A 203 3.39 -21.73 -0.37
CA VAL A 203 3.16 -21.24 0.99
C VAL A 203 1.70 -20.81 1.24
N PHE A 204 0.81 -21.01 0.27
CA PHE A 204 -0.59 -20.59 0.34
C PHE A 204 -1.57 -21.77 0.26
N TRP A 205 -2.72 -21.61 0.90
CA TRP A 205 -3.89 -22.45 0.73
C TRP A 205 -5.16 -21.61 0.56
N PRO A 206 -5.89 -21.84 -0.56
CA PRO A 206 -5.47 -22.56 -1.76
C PRO A 206 -4.27 -21.90 -2.43
N ALA A 207 -3.49 -22.68 -3.19
CA ALA A 207 -2.35 -22.13 -3.90
C ALA A 207 -2.82 -21.21 -5.06
N PRO A 208 -2.28 -19.97 -5.18
CA PRO A 208 -2.60 -19.09 -6.29
C PRO A 208 -1.99 -19.56 -7.60
N ASN A 209 -2.46 -19.01 -8.72
CA ASN A 209 -1.94 -19.36 -10.06
C ASN A 209 -0.59 -18.69 -10.38
N VAL A 210 -0.21 -17.63 -9.65
CA VAL A 210 0.98 -16.82 -9.88
C VAL A 210 1.77 -16.67 -8.58
N ASP A 211 3.07 -16.40 -8.71
CA ASP A 211 3.91 -16.07 -7.56
C ASP A 211 3.56 -14.70 -7.01
N SER A 212 3.85 -14.50 -5.73
CA SER A 212 3.75 -13.23 -5.04
C SER A 212 5.12 -12.57 -4.88
N ALA A 213 5.12 -11.30 -4.58
CA ALA A 213 6.33 -10.59 -4.20
C ALA A 213 6.05 -9.55 -3.10
N LEU A 214 7.10 -9.21 -2.39
CA LEU A 214 7.08 -8.22 -1.32
C LEU A 214 7.46 -6.85 -1.88
N VAL A 215 6.65 -5.83 -1.55
CA VAL A 215 6.93 -4.43 -1.85
C VAL A 215 7.08 -3.70 -0.52
N LYS A 216 8.25 -3.08 -0.34
CA LYS A 216 8.54 -2.16 0.75
C LYS A 216 8.37 -0.74 0.25
N PHE A 217 7.75 0.09 1.05
CA PHE A 217 7.53 1.51 0.78
C PHE A 217 7.92 2.32 2.01
N THR A 218 8.50 3.49 1.76
CA THR A 218 8.79 4.49 2.80
C THR A 218 8.26 5.83 2.31
N ARG A 219 7.42 6.48 3.13
CA ARG A 219 6.89 7.82 2.85
C ARG A 219 8.01 8.86 2.94
N TYR A 220 7.98 9.87 2.07
CA TYR A 220 8.86 11.02 2.19
C TYR A 220 8.64 11.75 3.52
N GLN A 221 9.74 12.21 4.11
CA GLN A 221 9.67 13.13 5.23
C GLN A 221 9.40 14.54 4.70
N ALA A 222 8.92 15.44 5.57
CA ALA A 222 8.53 16.80 5.18
C ALA A 222 9.67 17.63 4.53
N ASP A 223 10.93 17.31 4.85
CA ASP A 223 12.13 17.96 4.34
C ASP A 223 12.87 17.14 3.27
N ASP A 224 12.29 16.04 2.80
CA ASP A 224 12.93 15.20 1.79
C ASP A 224 13.00 15.94 0.44
N PRO A 225 14.21 16.16 -0.10
CA PRO A 225 14.38 16.86 -1.38
C PRO A 225 13.82 16.10 -2.57
N ALA A 226 13.54 14.81 -2.42
CA ALA A 226 12.90 13.97 -3.45
C ALA A 226 11.37 14.07 -3.42
N ALA A 227 10.78 14.64 -2.37
CA ALA A 227 9.35 14.84 -2.27
C ALA A 227 8.84 15.80 -3.37
N PRO A 228 7.85 15.43 -4.15
CA PRO A 228 7.37 16.25 -5.25
C PRO A 228 6.58 17.47 -4.74
N GLY A 229 7.30 18.54 -4.38
CA GLY A 229 6.73 19.87 -4.17
C GLY A 229 5.93 20.11 -2.90
N THR A 230 5.91 19.18 -1.95
CA THR A 230 5.04 19.24 -0.77
C THR A 230 5.69 19.78 0.50
N ALA A 231 7.03 19.92 0.55
CA ALA A 231 7.75 20.29 1.77
C ALA A 231 7.39 21.67 2.36
N ASN A 232 6.69 22.54 1.61
CA ASN A 232 6.30 23.88 2.08
C ASN A 232 5.01 24.42 1.43
N SER A 233 4.18 23.60 0.78
CA SER A 233 2.95 24.12 0.21
C SER A 233 1.78 23.85 1.16
N THR A 234 0.99 24.88 1.40
CA THR A 234 -0.39 24.81 1.87
C THR A 234 -1.28 24.14 0.81
N ASP A 235 -0.80 23.04 0.22
CA ASP A 235 -1.54 22.29 -0.79
C ASP A 235 -2.76 21.64 -0.12
N ASP A 236 -3.94 22.13 -0.45
CA ASP A 236 -5.23 21.63 -0.01
C ASP A 236 -5.64 20.33 -0.75
N GLY A 237 -4.72 19.66 -1.44
CA GLY A 237 -4.96 18.50 -2.28
C GLY A 237 -5.19 18.85 -3.77
N THR A 238 -5.39 20.10 -4.13
CA THR A 238 -5.69 20.55 -5.52
C THR A 238 -4.53 20.21 -6.47
N GLN A 239 -3.29 20.45 -6.04
CA GLN A 239 -2.13 20.13 -6.85
C GLN A 239 -1.99 18.62 -7.10
N ARG A 240 -2.21 17.78 -6.07
CA ARG A 240 -2.21 16.31 -6.22
C ARG A 240 -3.27 15.86 -7.23
N GLU A 241 -4.48 16.40 -7.16
CA GLU A 241 -5.56 16.05 -8.08
C GLU A 241 -5.17 16.37 -9.54
N LEU A 242 -4.59 17.54 -9.78
CA LEU A 242 -4.13 17.91 -11.12
C LEU A 242 -3.01 16.99 -11.60
N VAL A 243 -2.01 16.70 -10.76
CA VAL A 243 -0.92 15.77 -11.08
C VAL A 243 -1.48 14.37 -11.40
N PHE A 244 -2.43 13.87 -10.62
CA PHE A 244 -3.02 12.55 -10.84
C PHE A 244 -3.86 12.50 -12.13
N ARG A 245 -4.58 13.59 -12.46
CA ARG A 245 -5.27 13.72 -13.75
C ARG A 245 -4.30 13.70 -14.93
N LEU A 246 -3.17 14.40 -14.83
CA LEU A 246 -2.11 14.38 -15.85
C LEU A 246 -1.53 12.97 -16.04
N ILE A 247 -1.25 12.27 -14.94
CA ILE A 247 -0.78 10.87 -14.96
C ILE A 247 -1.81 9.98 -15.67
N ASP A 248 -3.07 10.02 -15.25
CA ASP A 248 -4.12 9.18 -15.82
C ASP A 248 -4.30 9.44 -17.33
N ALA A 249 -4.29 10.70 -17.75
CA ALA A 249 -4.41 11.06 -19.17
C ALA A 249 -3.20 10.60 -20.00
N ALA A 250 -1.97 10.80 -19.47
CA ALA A 250 -0.74 10.40 -20.15
C ALA A 250 -0.66 8.87 -20.34
N PHE A 251 -1.04 8.09 -19.32
CA PHE A 251 -1.01 6.63 -19.38
C PHE A 251 -2.25 6.02 -20.03
N GLY A 252 -3.38 6.69 -20.03
CA GLY A 252 -4.57 6.29 -20.77
C GLY A 252 -4.33 6.27 -22.30
N GLN A 253 -3.36 7.06 -22.77
CA GLN A 253 -2.94 7.12 -24.17
C GLN A 253 -1.45 6.77 -24.35
N ARG A 254 -0.97 5.70 -23.72
CA ARG A 254 0.43 5.31 -23.58
C ARG A 254 1.27 5.41 -24.85
N ARG A 255 0.69 5.19 -26.05
CA ARG A 255 1.40 5.25 -27.34
C ARG A 255 1.51 6.67 -27.93
N LYS A 256 0.81 7.64 -27.36
CA LYS A 256 0.82 9.04 -27.81
C LYS A 256 1.94 9.82 -27.14
N THR A 257 2.33 10.93 -27.78
CA THR A 257 3.18 11.96 -27.16
C THR A 257 2.42 12.67 -26.05
N LEU A 258 3.15 13.31 -25.13
CA LEU A 258 2.55 14.09 -24.04
C LEU A 258 1.63 15.18 -24.58
N HIS A 259 2.07 15.93 -25.59
CA HIS A 259 1.22 16.96 -26.25
C HIS A 259 -0.11 16.39 -26.72
N ALA A 260 -0.09 15.23 -27.39
CA ALA A 260 -1.31 14.60 -27.89
C ALA A 260 -2.20 14.00 -26.77
N ALA A 261 -1.58 13.43 -25.72
CA ALA A 261 -2.31 12.82 -24.62
C ALA A 261 -2.93 13.85 -23.66
N LEU A 262 -2.27 15.00 -23.48
CA LEU A 262 -2.63 16.03 -22.50
C LEU A 262 -3.27 17.28 -23.11
N LYS A 263 -3.58 17.29 -24.40
CA LYS A 263 -4.06 18.48 -25.15
C LYS A 263 -5.30 19.18 -24.56
N THR A 264 -6.11 18.46 -23.77
CA THR A 264 -7.31 19.00 -23.12
C THR A 264 -7.07 19.48 -21.71
N ILE A 265 -5.86 19.26 -21.16
CA ILE A 265 -5.52 19.57 -19.77
C ILE A 265 -4.35 20.54 -19.70
N ALA A 266 -3.33 20.37 -20.58
CA ALA A 266 -2.11 21.16 -20.56
C ALA A 266 -2.00 22.03 -21.82
N PRO A 267 -1.95 23.35 -21.69
CA PRO A 267 -1.65 24.26 -22.80
C PRO A 267 -0.19 24.05 -23.26
N SER A 268 0.07 24.33 -24.55
CA SER A 268 1.42 24.10 -25.12
C SER A 268 2.51 24.88 -24.40
N GLU A 269 2.21 26.06 -23.88
CA GLU A 269 3.12 26.92 -23.14
C GLU A 269 3.61 26.28 -21.84
N ALA A 270 2.74 25.54 -21.13
CA ALA A 270 3.08 24.85 -19.88
C ALA A 270 4.25 23.86 -20.04
N PHE A 271 4.37 23.20 -21.20
CA PHE A 271 5.51 22.32 -21.45
C PHE A 271 6.83 23.10 -21.52
N SER A 272 6.82 24.29 -22.13
CA SER A 272 8.01 25.14 -22.21
C SER A 272 8.40 25.68 -20.83
N ILE A 273 7.42 26.13 -20.03
CA ILE A 273 7.64 26.60 -18.66
C ILE A 273 8.19 25.48 -17.77
N ALA A 274 7.65 24.26 -17.88
CA ALA A 274 8.11 23.11 -17.12
C ALA A 274 9.43 22.52 -17.62
N GLY A 275 9.95 22.97 -18.78
CA GLY A 275 11.18 22.40 -19.39
C GLY A 275 11.01 20.98 -19.89
N ILE A 276 9.80 20.59 -20.30
CA ILE A 276 9.45 19.24 -20.74
C ILE A 276 9.27 19.20 -22.24
N ASP A 277 9.98 18.31 -22.93
CA ASP A 277 9.76 18.05 -24.36
C ASP A 277 8.38 17.40 -24.58
N PRO A 278 7.43 18.07 -25.27
CA PRO A 278 6.08 17.59 -25.50
C PRO A 278 5.99 16.37 -26.43
N THR A 279 7.10 16.01 -27.10
CA THR A 279 7.18 14.82 -27.96
C THR A 279 7.48 13.53 -27.18
N ARG A 280 7.90 13.64 -25.94
CA ARG A 280 8.09 12.51 -25.03
C ARG A 280 6.77 11.77 -24.75
N ARG A 281 6.85 10.62 -24.13
CA ARG A 281 5.69 9.83 -23.68
C ARG A 281 5.59 9.82 -22.16
N GLY A 282 4.39 9.65 -21.62
CA GLY A 282 4.15 9.60 -20.18
C GLY A 282 5.03 8.60 -19.42
N GLU A 283 5.34 7.45 -20.03
CA GLU A 283 6.20 6.42 -19.42
C GLU A 283 7.67 6.85 -19.19
N THR A 284 8.08 7.97 -19.73
CA THR A 284 9.43 8.50 -19.55
C THR A 284 9.53 9.59 -18.48
N LEU A 285 8.38 10.07 -17.96
CA LEU A 285 8.35 11.14 -16.97
C LEU A 285 8.46 10.59 -15.54
N THR A 286 9.19 11.31 -14.71
CA THR A 286 9.22 11.16 -13.26
C THR A 286 8.01 11.86 -12.63
N ILE A 287 7.74 11.55 -11.35
CA ILE A 287 6.72 12.29 -10.59
C ILE A 287 7.07 13.78 -10.46
N ALA A 288 8.35 14.12 -10.29
CA ALA A 288 8.81 15.52 -10.22
C ALA A 288 8.52 16.29 -11.52
N GLU A 289 8.66 15.64 -12.69
CA GLU A 289 8.32 16.25 -13.97
C GLU A 289 6.81 16.43 -14.13
N PHE A 290 5.98 15.47 -13.69
CA PHE A 290 4.52 15.65 -13.68
C PHE A 290 4.11 16.81 -12.76
N THR A 291 4.75 16.95 -11.60
CA THR A 291 4.51 18.05 -10.65
C THR A 291 4.93 19.42 -11.26
N ALA A 292 6.09 19.47 -11.90
CA ALA A 292 6.54 20.68 -12.59
C ALA A 292 5.55 21.11 -13.70
N LEU A 293 5.00 20.14 -14.45
CA LEU A 293 4.00 20.40 -15.47
C LEU A 293 2.68 20.92 -14.87
N ALA A 294 2.24 20.37 -13.73
CA ALA A 294 1.05 20.84 -13.03
C ALA A 294 1.20 22.30 -12.58
N LYS A 295 2.32 22.64 -11.94
CA LYS A 295 2.66 24.04 -11.54
C LYS A 295 2.70 25.01 -12.74
N ALA A 296 3.23 24.55 -13.86
CA ALA A 296 3.28 25.37 -15.08
C ALA A 296 1.87 25.62 -15.64
N ILE A 297 0.96 24.65 -15.54
CA ILE A 297 -0.45 24.82 -15.97
C ILE A 297 -1.16 25.86 -15.11
N GLU A 298 -1.00 25.81 -13.78
CA GLU A 298 -1.56 26.78 -12.84
C GLU A 298 -1.07 28.20 -13.15
N SER A 299 0.24 28.36 -13.39
CA SER A 299 0.82 29.65 -13.78
C SER A 299 0.29 30.21 -15.10
N CYS A 300 -0.12 29.36 -16.05
CA CYS A 300 -0.77 29.80 -17.29
C CYS A 300 -2.20 30.30 -17.05
N GLY A 301 -2.93 29.70 -16.07
CA GLY A 301 -4.31 30.09 -15.75
C GLY A 301 -4.43 31.44 -15.05
N ASP A 302 -3.51 31.74 -14.13
CA ASP A 302 -3.49 33.00 -13.38
C ASP A 302 -3.18 34.24 -14.27
N GLY A 303 -2.58 34.02 -15.43
CA GLY A 303 -2.31 35.11 -16.42
C GLY A 303 -3.51 35.58 -17.20
N ASP A 304 -4.55 34.77 -17.37
CA ASP A 304 -5.76 35.11 -18.14
C ASP A 304 -6.82 35.89 -17.32
N GLU A 305 -6.77 35.82 -15.97
CA GLU A 305 -7.68 36.58 -15.10
C GLU A 305 -7.20 38.03 -14.82
N ALA A 306 -5.97 38.36 -15.23
CA ALA A 306 -5.36 39.67 -14.98
C ALA A 306 -5.46 40.67 -16.19
N GLN A 307 -6.20 40.33 -17.24
CA GLN A 307 -6.51 41.22 -18.37
C GLN A 307 -8.00 41.49 -18.43
#